data_76acc8a7858d32bb2889315f9c89022a
#
_entry.id   76acc8a7858d32bb2889315f9c89022a
#
_cell.length_a   1.000
_cell.length_b   1.000
_cell.length_c   1.000
_cell.angle_alpha   90.00
_cell.angle_beta   90.00
_cell.angle_gamma   90.00
#
_symmetry.space_group_name_H-M   'P 1'
#
loop_
_entity.id
_entity.type
_entity.pdbx_description
1 polymer ?
#
loop_
_entity_poly.entity_id
_entity_poly.type
_entity_poly.pdbx_seq_one_letter_code
_entity_poly.pdbx_strand_id
1 'polypeptide(L)'
;MKLKVACQLVYELKENAPLILMLRPQNGLEQQILEENFVLTPNIPVSEYQDVYGNLCQRMFATLGKLTINTTSIVETQAHVEVNFDAGFVPVENLPNEAIIYMLPSRYCESDKLFSLAFEITQNLPLGYAQVDAIRQWVKTHIVYEYGRSSSSTSAFDIVQTKTGVCRDFTHLCLALCRALNIPARMVVGYLHDLKPMDLHAWFEAYVGDKWYTFDATQNSATGNRVVIGYGRDANDVAFASQFGDMELVNMWVSVEEVK
;
A
#
# COMPACT_ATOMS: atom_id res chain seq x y z
N MET A 1 -13.16 0.33 15.70
CA MET A 1 -12.28 1.30 16.41
C MET A 1 -12.32 2.61 15.66
N LYS A 2 -12.27 3.75 16.38
CA LYS A 2 -12.16 5.07 15.74
C LYS A 2 -10.72 5.56 15.83
N LEU A 3 -10.17 5.94 14.69
CA LEU A 3 -8.81 6.45 14.57
C LEU A 3 -8.83 7.86 14.00
N LYS A 4 -8.06 8.76 14.61
CA LYS A 4 -7.68 10.03 14.01
C LYS A 4 -6.35 9.85 13.32
N VAL A 5 -6.35 10.00 11.99
CA VAL A 5 -5.16 9.94 11.17
C VAL A 5 -4.83 11.32 10.63
N ALA A 6 -3.54 11.67 10.57
CA ALA A 6 -3.09 12.92 10.01
C ALA A 6 -1.76 12.75 9.28
N CYS A 7 -1.61 13.51 8.19
CA CYS A 7 -0.36 13.60 7.44
C CYS A 7 -0.10 15.06 7.08
N GLN A 8 1.14 15.49 7.28
CA GLN A 8 1.64 16.77 6.78
C GLN A 8 2.80 16.51 5.83
N LEU A 9 2.73 17.09 4.64
CA LEU A 9 3.85 17.16 3.70
C LEU A 9 4.24 18.62 3.51
N VAL A 10 5.54 18.89 3.49
CA VAL A 10 6.08 20.22 3.20
C VAL A 10 7.02 20.10 2.01
N TYR A 11 6.67 20.80 0.93
CA TYR A 11 7.46 20.88 -0.28
C TYR A 11 8.11 22.26 -0.43
N GLU A 12 9.33 22.27 -0.97
CA GLU A 12 9.98 23.46 -1.54
C GLU A 12 10.02 23.27 -3.06
N LEU A 13 9.31 24.18 -3.77
CA LEU A 13 9.24 24.17 -5.22
C LEU A 13 10.23 25.19 -5.80
N LYS A 14 11.05 24.77 -6.75
CA LYS A 14 11.98 25.64 -7.49
C LYS A 14 11.34 26.24 -8.75
N GLU A 15 10.18 25.73 -9.13
CA GLU A 15 9.36 26.20 -10.24
C GLU A 15 7.88 25.95 -9.98
N ASN A 16 7.00 26.54 -10.80
CA ASN A 16 5.59 26.19 -10.77
C ASN A 16 5.41 24.82 -11.43
N ALA A 17 4.75 23.89 -10.75
CA ALA A 17 4.64 22.52 -11.24
C ALA A 17 3.34 21.83 -10.86
N PRO A 18 2.85 20.89 -11.69
CA PRO A 18 1.75 20.02 -11.32
C PRO A 18 2.17 19.04 -10.20
N LEU A 19 1.20 18.74 -9.32
CA LEU A 19 1.31 17.76 -8.26
C LEU A 19 0.00 16.97 -8.19
N ILE A 20 0.11 15.67 -8.08
CA ILE A 20 -1.03 14.78 -7.78
C ILE A 20 -0.77 14.12 -6.43
N LEU A 21 -1.76 14.19 -5.54
CA LEU A 21 -1.72 13.58 -4.22
C LEU A 21 -2.72 12.43 -4.11
N MET A 22 -2.35 11.43 -3.32
CA MET A 22 -3.20 10.33 -2.85
C MET A 22 -2.90 10.15 -1.35
N LEU A 23 -3.51 10.98 -0.51
CA LEU A 23 -3.24 11.03 0.94
C LEU A 23 -4.50 10.88 1.79
N ARG A 24 -5.66 11.04 1.18
CA ARG A 24 -6.94 11.06 1.88
C ARG A 24 -7.56 9.67 1.86
N PRO A 25 -8.02 9.16 3.01
CA PRO A 25 -8.84 7.96 3.05
C PRO A 25 -10.12 8.13 2.23
N GLN A 26 -10.74 7.04 1.84
CA GLN A 26 -12.07 7.03 1.25
C GLN A 26 -12.95 5.97 1.91
N ASN A 27 -14.27 6.14 1.82
CA ASN A 27 -15.21 5.15 2.33
C ASN A 27 -15.07 3.82 1.59
N GLY A 28 -15.16 2.72 2.32
CA GLY A 28 -15.09 1.36 1.78
C GLY A 28 -15.83 0.38 2.68
N LEU A 29 -15.77 -0.91 2.34
CA LEU A 29 -16.47 -1.95 3.09
C LEU A 29 -16.00 -2.08 4.55
N GLU A 30 -14.71 -1.76 4.79
CA GLU A 30 -14.06 -1.99 6.08
C GLU A 30 -13.77 -0.72 6.86
N GLN A 31 -14.08 0.46 6.27
CA GLN A 31 -13.87 1.75 6.93
C GLN A 31 -14.90 2.79 6.53
N GLN A 32 -15.19 3.69 7.46
CA GLN A 32 -16.08 4.83 7.26
C GLN A 32 -15.40 6.10 7.75
N ILE A 33 -15.36 7.14 6.89
CA ILE A 33 -14.88 8.46 7.26
C ILE A 33 -16.01 9.18 8.02
N LEU A 34 -15.70 9.62 9.22
CA LEU A 34 -16.64 10.37 10.07
C LEU A 34 -16.40 11.88 9.95
N GLU A 35 -15.13 12.28 9.89
CA GLU A 35 -14.70 13.68 9.73
C GLU A 35 -13.48 13.72 8.82
N GLU A 36 -13.36 14.79 8.05
CA GLU A 36 -12.22 15.02 7.19
C GLU A 36 -11.88 16.49 7.06
N ASN A 37 -10.59 16.80 7.03
CA ASN A 37 -10.08 18.14 6.75
C ASN A 37 -8.85 18.04 5.85
N PHE A 38 -8.83 18.81 4.75
CA PHE A 38 -7.74 18.90 3.79
C PHE A 38 -7.39 20.36 3.55
N VAL A 39 -6.19 20.78 3.92
CA VAL A 39 -5.78 22.20 3.88
C VAL A 39 -4.44 22.34 3.18
N LEU A 40 -4.38 23.25 2.23
CA LEU A 40 -3.17 23.67 1.52
C LEU A 40 -2.74 25.08 1.97
N THR A 41 -1.44 25.27 2.16
CA THR A 41 -0.86 26.59 2.44
C THR A 41 0.35 26.82 1.52
N PRO A 42 0.27 27.76 0.56
CA PRO A 42 -0.86 28.64 0.28
C PRO A 42 -2.08 27.86 -0.23
N ASN A 43 -3.27 28.45 -0.07
CA ASN A 43 -4.49 27.90 -0.62
C ASN A 43 -4.46 28.01 -2.15
N ILE A 44 -4.50 26.87 -2.84
CA ILE A 44 -4.48 26.75 -4.31
C ILE A 44 -5.65 25.89 -4.78
N PRO A 45 -6.15 26.09 -6.02
CA PRO A 45 -7.21 25.27 -6.58
C PRO A 45 -6.83 23.80 -6.67
N VAL A 46 -7.76 22.91 -6.31
CA VAL A 46 -7.62 21.45 -6.36
C VAL A 46 -8.74 20.87 -7.21
N SER A 47 -8.38 19.95 -8.12
CA SER A 47 -9.33 19.10 -8.83
C SER A 47 -9.28 17.68 -8.26
N GLU A 48 -10.40 17.21 -7.73
CA GLU A 48 -10.52 15.83 -7.27
C GLU A 48 -11.03 14.92 -8.39
N TYR A 49 -10.52 13.70 -8.43
CA TYR A 49 -10.97 12.66 -9.35
C TYR A 49 -10.69 11.27 -8.75
N GLN A 50 -11.37 10.25 -9.28
CA GLN A 50 -11.03 8.86 -9.00
C GLN A 50 -10.18 8.31 -10.13
N ASP A 51 -9.12 7.55 -9.79
CA ASP A 51 -8.32 6.83 -10.75
C ASP A 51 -9.02 5.52 -11.22
N VAL A 52 -8.33 4.72 -12.04
CA VAL A 52 -8.87 3.45 -12.56
C VAL A 52 -9.05 2.37 -11.50
N TYR A 53 -8.47 2.54 -10.32
CA TYR A 53 -8.62 1.65 -9.16
C TYR A 53 -9.66 2.16 -8.16
N GLY A 54 -10.29 3.30 -8.46
CA GLY A 54 -11.26 3.96 -7.58
C GLY A 54 -10.62 4.80 -6.47
N ASN A 55 -9.31 5.05 -6.50
CA ASN A 55 -8.63 5.87 -5.48
C ASN A 55 -8.94 7.34 -5.64
N LEU A 56 -9.11 8.03 -4.52
CA LEU A 56 -9.35 9.48 -4.49
C LEU A 56 -8.03 10.25 -4.67
N CYS A 57 -7.92 10.95 -5.79
CA CYS A 57 -6.75 11.74 -6.16
C CYS A 57 -7.05 13.23 -6.16
N GLN A 58 -6.07 14.05 -5.74
CA GLN A 58 -6.11 15.51 -5.75
C GLN A 58 -5.05 16.04 -6.72
N ARG A 59 -5.47 16.61 -7.84
CA ARG A 59 -4.59 17.27 -8.80
C ARG A 59 -4.58 18.77 -8.59
N MET A 60 -3.38 19.35 -8.53
CA MET A 60 -3.17 20.79 -8.33
C MET A 60 -1.99 21.32 -9.15
N PHE A 61 -1.92 22.62 -9.34
CA PHE A 61 -0.77 23.32 -9.90
C PHE A 61 -0.14 24.19 -8.81
N ALA A 62 0.95 23.71 -8.26
CA ALA A 62 1.64 24.36 -7.16
C ALA A 62 2.55 25.47 -7.69
N THR A 63 2.65 26.58 -6.95
CA THR A 63 3.49 27.72 -7.31
C THR A 63 4.87 27.63 -6.66
N LEU A 64 5.85 28.27 -7.29
CA LEU A 64 7.20 28.45 -6.74
C LEU A 64 7.17 28.81 -5.26
N GLY A 65 8.07 28.21 -4.46
CA GLY A 65 8.20 28.44 -3.02
C GLY A 65 7.65 27.28 -2.19
N LYS A 66 7.24 27.58 -0.96
CA LYS A 66 6.82 26.56 0.00
C LYS A 66 5.35 26.19 -0.14
N LEU A 67 5.07 24.89 -0.23
CA LEU A 67 3.71 24.34 -0.15
C LEU A 67 3.61 23.41 1.05
N THR A 68 2.67 23.69 1.95
CA THR A 68 2.34 22.79 3.07
C THR A 68 0.98 22.16 2.82
N ILE A 69 0.93 20.83 2.91
CA ILE A 69 -0.26 20.01 2.71
C ILE A 69 -0.59 19.36 4.05
N ASN A 70 -1.79 19.57 4.56
CA ASN A 70 -2.27 18.94 5.78
C ASN A 70 -3.54 18.16 5.48
N THR A 71 -3.56 16.89 5.86
CA THR A 71 -4.77 16.08 5.87
C THR A 71 -5.00 15.51 7.27
N THR A 72 -6.25 15.52 7.71
CA THR A 72 -6.67 14.93 8.97
C THR A 72 -8.03 14.28 8.75
N SER A 73 -8.19 13.05 9.21
CA SER A 73 -9.48 12.34 9.12
C SER A 73 -9.74 11.57 10.41
N ILE A 74 -11.02 11.50 10.82
CA ILE A 74 -11.49 10.55 11.82
C ILE A 74 -12.19 9.43 11.07
N VAL A 75 -11.67 8.22 11.25
CA VAL A 75 -12.12 7.03 10.50
C VAL A 75 -12.50 5.94 11.47
N GLU A 76 -13.67 5.36 11.28
CA GLU A 76 -14.05 4.11 11.92
C GLU A 76 -13.57 2.94 11.09
N THR A 77 -12.79 2.03 11.68
CA THR A 77 -12.18 0.90 10.99
C THR A 77 -12.22 -0.36 11.85
N GLN A 78 -11.94 -1.51 11.25
CA GLN A 78 -11.94 -2.80 11.93
C GLN A 78 -10.72 -2.94 12.86
N ALA A 79 -10.97 -3.45 14.07
CA ALA A 79 -9.92 -3.71 15.05
C ALA A 79 -9.06 -4.95 14.73
N HIS A 80 -9.56 -5.84 13.89
CA HIS A 80 -8.92 -7.11 13.56
C HIS A 80 -8.99 -7.37 12.06
N VAL A 81 -7.96 -8.01 11.51
CA VAL A 81 -8.03 -8.61 10.17
C VAL A 81 -8.48 -10.06 10.29
N GLU A 82 -9.24 -10.51 9.32
CA GLU A 82 -9.72 -11.87 9.27
C GLU A 82 -8.58 -12.83 8.89
N VAL A 83 -8.51 -13.97 9.58
CA VAL A 83 -7.60 -15.08 9.32
C VAL A 83 -8.44 -16.32 9.00
N ASN A 84 -8.22 -16.93 7.83
CA ASN A 84 -8.99 -18.09 7.41
C ASN A 84 -8.14 -19.06 6.58
N PHE A 85 -7.54 -20.03 7.25
CA PHE A 85 -6.72 -21.06 6.59
C PHE A 85 -7.52 -22.03 5.71
N ASP A 86 -8.87 -22.03 5.80
CA ASP A 86 -9.75 -22.82 4.94
C ASP A 86 -10.10 -22.10 3.63
N ALA A 87 -9.70 -20.81 3.48
CA ALA A 87 -9.90 -20.07 2.24
C ALA A 87 -8.98 -20.62 1.14
N GLY A 88 -9.58 -21.34 0.20
CA GLY A 88 -8.89 -22.06 -0.87
C GLY A 88 -8.47 -21.14 -2.02
N PHE A 89 -7.65 -21.69 -2.91
CA PHE A 89 -7.30 -21.06 -4.18
C PHE A 89 -8.54 -20.93 -5.07
N VAL A 90 -8.68 -19.79 -5.75
CA VAL A 90 -9.73 -19.54 -6.71
C VAL A 90 -9.17 -19.69 -8.13
N PRO A 91 -9.64 -20.68 -8.94
CA PRO A 91 -9.22 -20.84 -10.32
C PRO A 91 -9.50 -19.58 -11.15
N VAL A 92 -8.65 -19.33 -12.15
CA VAL A 92 -8.71 -18.09 -12.96
C VAL A 92 -10.08 -17.89 -13.62
N GLU A 93 -10.71 -18.95 -14.08
CA GLU A 93 -12.03 -18.94 -14.70
C GLU A 93 -13.17 -18.54 -13.74
N ASN A 94 -12.92 -18.60 -12.42
CA ASN A 94 -13.89 -18.24 -11.38
C ASN A 94 -13.58 -16.88 -10.74
N LEU A 95 -12.47 -16.23 -11.13
CA LEU A 95 -12.12 -14.92 -10.58
C LEU A 95 -13.07 -13.82 -11.08
N PRO A 96 -13.44 -12.85 -10.22
CA PRO A 96 -14.14 -11.67 -10.67
C PRO A 96 -13.23 -10.83 -11.60
N ASN A 97 -13.82 -10.17 -12.58
CA ASN A 97 -13.07 -9.41 -13.59
C ASN A 97 -12.11 -8.37 -13.01
N GLU A 98 -12.50 -7.72 -11.92
CA GLU A 98 -11.71 -6.73 -11.22
C GLU A 98 -10.46 -7.31 -10.52
N ALA A 99 -10.42 -8.62 -10.25
CA ALA A 99 -9.26 -9.28 -9.65
C ALA A 99 -8.18 -9.63 -10.69
N ILE A 100 -8.55 -9.80 -11.96
CA ILE A 100 -7.64 -10.31 -13.01
C ILE A 100 -6.43 -9.40 -13.21
N ILE A 101 -6.59 -8.07 -13.16
CA ILE A 101 -5.49 -7.12 -13.31
C ILE A 101 -4.39 -7.31 -12.25
N TYR A 102 -4.75 -7.83 -11.08
CA TYR A 102 -3.86 -8.06 -9.96
C TYR A 102 -3.11 -9.40 -10.00
N MET A 103 -3.26 -10.17 -11.10
CA MET A 103 -2.45 -11.36 -11.40
C MET A 103 -1.23 -11.03 -12.26
N LEU A 104 -1.28 -9.90 -12.98
CA LEU A 104 -0.27 -9.56 -13.99
C LEU A 104 1.00 -9.00 -13.34
N PRO A 105 2.18 -9.23 -13.96
CA PRO A 105 3.40 -8.51 -13.60
C PRO A 105 3.18 -7.00 -13.70
N SER A 106 3.89 -6.25 -12.88
CA SER A 106 3.79 -4.78 -12.88
C SER A 106 5.18 -4.16 -12.68
N ARG A 107 5.28 -2.81 -12.67
CA ARG A 107 6.56 -2.10 -12.69
C ARG A 107 7.56 -2.60 -11.64
N TYR A 108 7.10 -2.88 -10.42
CA TYR A 108 7.94 -3.32 -9.33
C TYR A 108 7.76 -4.78 -8.93
N CYS A 109 6.83 -5.50 -9.58
CA CYS A 109 6.47 -6.87 -9.25
C CYS A 109 6.65 -7.77 -10.48
N GLU A 110 7.89 -8.21 -10.73
CA GLU A 110 8.26 -9.10 -11.85
C GLU A 110 7.93 -10.56 -11.48
N SER A 111 6.64 -10.87 -11.35
CA SER A 111 6.16 -12.20 -10.96
C SER A 111 6.58 -13.31 -11.91
N ASP A 112 6.78 -12.98 -13.20
CA ASP A 112 7.30 -13.87 -14.23
C ASP A 112 8.71 -14.42 -13.93
N LYS A 113 9.49 -13.73 -13.10
CA LYS A 113 10.85 -14.14 -12.70
C LYS A 113 10.91 -14.93 -11.40
N LEU A 114 9.82 -15.02 -10.64
CA LEU A 114 9.83 -15.48 -9.25
C LEU A 114 9.08 -16.80 -9.01
N PHE A 115 8.62 -17.47 -10.06
CA PHE A 115 7.86 -18.72 -9.93
C PHE A 115 8.60 -19.78 -9.14
N SER A 116 9.87 -20.02 -9.44
CA SER A 116 10.66 -21.07 -8.76
C SER A 116 10.76 -20.83 -7.25
N LEU A 117 10.99 -19.59 -6.83
CA LEU A 117 11.04 -19.21 -5.43
C LEU A 117 9.67 -19.34 -4.75
N ALA A 118 8.61 -18.86 -5.40
CA ALA A 118 7.25 -18.97 -4.88
C ALA A 118 6.83 -20.43 -4.69
N PHE A 119 7.15 -21.30 -5.65
CA PHE A 119 6.88 -22.72 -5.59
C PHE A 119 7.69 -23.39 -4.46
N GLU A 120 8.99 -23.11 -4.33
CA GLU A 120 9.84 -23.63 -3.25
C GLU A 120 9.24 -23.32 -1.86
N ILE A 121 8.75 -22.08 -1.66
CA ILE A 121 8.15 -21.67 -0.39
C ILE A 121 6.85 -22.42 -0.09
N THR A 122 6.07 -22.79 -1.10
CA THR A 122 4.67 -23.20 -0.93
C THR A 122 4.34 -24.64 -1.33
N GLN A 123 5.29 -25.42 -1.87
CA GLN A 123 5.07 -26.71 -2.54
C GLN A 123 4.34 -27.79 -1.75
N ASN A 124 4.33 -27.73 -0.42
CA ASN A 124 3.70 -28.75 0.44
C ASN A 124 2.52 -28.20 1.26
N LEU A 125 1.97 -27.05 0.86
CA LEU A 125 0.91 -26.37 1.60
C LEU A 125 -0.44 -26.50 0.89
N PRO A 126 -1.54 -26.44 1.65
CA PRO A 126 -2.86 -26.25 1.06
C PRO A 126 -2.89 -25.01 0.17
N LEU A 127 -3.55 -25.12 -0.98
CA LEU A 127 -3.66 -24.01 -1.92
C LEU A 127 -4.54 -22.88 -1.37
N GLY A 128 -4.16 -21.64 -1.60
CA GLY A 128 -4.90 -20.46 -1.19
C GLY A 128 -4.26 -19.74 0.01
N TYR A 129 -5.02 -19.47 1.07
CA TYR A 129 -4.59 -18.67 2.21
C TYR A 129 -3.27 -19.14 2.83
N ALA A 130 -3.11 -20.46 3.01
CA ALA A 130 -1.88 -21.04 3.58
C ALA A 130 -0.63 -20.72 2.76
N GLN A 131 -0.73 -20.70 1.42
CA GLN A 131 0.37 -20.31 0.55
C GLN A 131 0.72 -18.82 0.72
N VAL A 132 -0.30 -17.95 0.77
CA VAL A 132 -0.09 -16.50 0.97
C VAL A 132 0.55 -16.19 2.31
N ASP A 133 0.09 -16.85 3.39
CA ASP A 133 0.68 -16.66 4.71
C ASP A 133 2.11 -17.19 4.78
N ALA A 134 2.42 -18.29 4.12
CA ALA A 134 3.80 -18.80 4.02
C ALA A 134 4.72 -17.83 3.26
N ILE A 135 4.25 -17.24 2.17
CA ILE A 135 4.97 -16.17 1.45
C ILE A 135 5.22 -14.99 2.37
N ARG A 136 4.20 -14.49 3.08
CA ARG A 136 4.32 -13.41 4.05
C ARG A 136 5.36 -13.71 5.12
N GLN A 137 5.33 -14.91 5.70
CA GLN A 137 6.28 -15.34 6.73
C GLN A 137 7.69 -15.46 6.17
N TRP A 138 7.84 -16.04 4.97
CA TRP A 138 9.14 -16.17 4.33
C TRP A 138 9.77 -14.78 4.08
N VAL A 139 9.03 -13.84 3.50
CA VAL A 139 9.52 -12.47 3.28
C VAL A 139 9.93 -11.83 4.60
N LYS A 140 9.10 -11.95 5.64
CA LYS A 140 9.39 -11.42 6.97
C LYS A 140 10.70 -11.97 7.56
N THR A 141 11.00 -13.23 7.35
CA THR A 141 12.16 -13.89 7.98
C THR A 141 13.44 -13.80 7.16
N HIS A 142 13.33 -13.56 5.84
CA HIS A 142 14.49 -13.56 4.93
C HIS A 142 14.88 -12.16 4.45
N ILE A 143 14.05 -11.16 4.66
CA ILE A 143 14.34 -9.77 4.28
C ILE A 143 14.52 -8.94 5.54
N VAL A 144 15.61 -8.17 5.59
CA VAL A 144 15.90 -7.25 6.69
C VAL A 144 15.26 -5.91 6.44
N TYR A 145 14.47 -5.40 7.41
CA TYR A 145 13.88 -4.08 7.32
C TYR A 145 14.95 -3.01 7.60
N GLU A 146 15.31 -2.23 6.60
CA GLU A 146 16.38 -1.23 6.70
C GLU A 146 16.09 -0.01 5.83
N TYR A 147 16.02 1.17 6.45
CA TYR A 147 15.85 2.44 5.72
C TYR A 147 17.11 2.78 4.88
N GLY A 148 16.89 3.44 3.72
CA GLY A 148 17.96 3.93 2.86
C GLY A 148 18.66 2.88 2.01
N ARG A 149 18.19 1.62 2.02
CA ARG A 149 18.74 0.53 1.21
C ARG A 149 18.02 0.33 -0.12
N SER A 150 16.81 0.83 -0.24
CA SER A 150 16.04 0.79 -1.48
C SER A 150 15.83 2.20 -2.05
N SER A 151 15.60 2.27 -3.34
CA SER A 151 15.35 3.50 -4.08
C SER A 151 13.98 3.46 -4.76
N SER A 152 13.62 4.53 -5.44
CA SER A 152 12.40 4.59 -6.25
C SER A 152 12.40 3.62 -7.44
N SER A 153 13.54 3.02 -7.79
CA SER A 153 13.66 2.04 -8.88
C SER A 153 13.70 0.59 -8.41
N THR A 154 13.89 0.33 -7.10
CA THR A 154 14.05 -1.01 -6.53
C THR A 154 12.79 -1.85 -6.73
N SER A 155 12.94 -3.03 -7.33
CA SER A 155 11.87 -3.97 -7.65
C SER A 155 11.87 -5.19 -6.72
N ALA A 156 10.83 -6.04 -6.80
CA ALA A 156 10.73 -7.28 -6.06
C ALA A 156 11.92 -8.22 -6.36
N PHE A 157 12.36 -8.28 -7.62
CA PHE A 157 13.49 -9.12 -8.01
C PHE A 157 14.80 -8.61 -7.38
N ASP A 158 15.01 -7.29 -7.30
CA ASP A 158 16.18 -6.70 -6.64
C ASP A 158 16.21 -7.04 -5.15
N ILE A 159 15.04 -7.05 -4.47
CA ILE A 159 14.95 -7.41 -3.05
C ILE A 159 15.32 -8.87 -2.78
N VAL A 160 15.01 -9.79 -3.70
CA VAL A 160 15.47 -11.18 -3.59
C VAL A 160 17.00 -11.25 -3.55
N GLN A 161 17.70 -10.35 -4.25
CA GLN A 161 19.17 -10.32 -4.29
C GLN A 161 19.77 -9.59 -3.09
N THR A 162 19.23 -8.43 -2.75
CA THR A 162 19.79 -7.54 -1.71
C THR A 162 19.41 -7.96 -0.29
N LYS A 163 18.29 -8.66 -0.12
CA LYS A 163 17.72 -9.10 1.16
C LYS A 163 17.41 -7.97 2.15
N THR A 164 17.27 -6.74 1.66
CA THR A 164 16.96 -5.55 2.48
C THR A 164 15.92 -4.69 1.80
N GLY A 165 15.08 -4.01 2.59
CA GLY A 165 14.07 -3.10 2.07
C GLY A 165 13.20 -2.49 3.16
N VAL A 166 12.18 -1.73 2.76
CA VAL A 166 11.17 -1.13 3.64
C VAL A 166 9.78 -1.71 3.36
N CYS A 167 8.74 -1.25 4.03
CA CYS A 167 7.36 -1.79 3.91
C CYS A 167 6.89 -1.93 2.45
N ARG A 168 7.19 -0.95 1.58
CA ARG A 168 6.92 -0.99 0.15
C ARG A 168 7.57 -2.20 -0.52
N ASP A 169 8.84 -2.46 -0.22
CA ASP A 169 9.64 -3.50 -0.86
C ASP A 169 9.22 -4.90 -0.39
N PHE A 170 8.92 -5.05 0.90
CA PHE A 170 8.30 -6.26 1.46
C PHE A 170 6.98 -6.58 0.78
N THR A 171 6.15 -5.55 0.58
CA THR A 171 4.86 -5.67 -0.11
C THR A 171 5.07 -6.09 -1.57
N HIS A 172 5.96 -5.43 -2.32
CA HIS A 172 6.25 -5.79 -3.71
C HIS A 172 6.70 -7.24 -3.87
N LEU A 173 7.57 -7.73 -2.97
CA LEU A 173 8.03 -9.12 -3.02
C LEU A 173 6.89 -10.10 -2.75
N CYS A 174 6.04 -9.84 -1.74
CA CYS A 174 4.86 -10.66 -1.48
C CYS A 174 3.90 -10.70 -2.67
N LEU A 175 3.61 -9.53 -3.28
CA LEU A 175 2.77 -9.42 -4.47
C LEU A 175 3.31 -10.25 -5.63
N ALA A 176 4.61 -10.11 -5.93
CA ALA A 176 5.24 -10.82 -7.03
C ALA A 176 5.22 -12.34 -6.81
N LEU A 177 5.46 -12.82 -5.59
CA LEU A 177 5.40 -14.24 -5.24
C LEU A 177 3.97 -14.80 -5.31
N CYS A 178 2.97 -14.08 -4.82
CA CYS A 178 1.57 -14.48 -4.94
C CYS A 178 1.13 -14.58 -6.41
N ARG A 179 1.43 -13.55 -7.21
CA ARG A 179 1.08 -13.53 -8.64
C ARG A 179 1.80 -14.59 -9.45
N ALA A 180 3.04 -14.94 -9.07
CA ALA A 180 3.76 -16.06 -9.69
C ALA A 180 3.03 -17.40 -9.53
N LEU A 181 2.19 -17.54 -8.49
CA LEU A 181 1.32 -18.70 -8.26
C LEU A 181 -0.11 -18.51 -8.77
N ASN A 182 -0.36 -17.50 -9.59
CA ASN A 182 -1.68 -17.11 -10.07
C ASN A 182 -2.68 -16.75 -8.96
N ILE A 183 -2.20 -16.26 -7.83
CA ILE A 183 -3.03 -15.70 -6.75
C ILE A 183 -3.11 -14.19 -6.98
N PRO A 184 -4.31 -13.62 -7.27
CA PRO A 184 -4.42 -12.17 -7.39
C PRO A 184 -4.02 -11.49 -6.10
N ALA A 185 -3.13 -10.49 -6.20
CA ALA A 185 -2.66 -9.75 -5.04
C ALA A 185 -2.47 -8.27 -5.38
N ARG A 186 -2.94 -7.37 -4.49
CA ARG A 186 -2.91 -5.92 -4.68
C ARG A 186 -2.19 -5.22 -3.55
N MET A 187 -1.49 -4.15 -3.89
CA MET A 187 -0.87 -3.25 -2.93
C MET A 187 -1.91 -2.37 -2.29
N VAL A 188 -1.78 -2.17 -1.00
CA VAL A 188 -2.57 -1.23 -0.22
C VAL A 188 -1.62 -0.25 0.46
N VAL A 189 -1.98 1.04 0.42
CA VAL A 189 -1.26 2.09 1.14
C VAL A 189 -2.21 2.78 2.10
N GLY A 190 -1.69 3.23 3.25
CA GLY A 190 -2.51 3.89 4.24
C GLY A 190 -1.80 4.14 5.56
N TYR A 191 -2.59 4.20 6.62
CA TYR A 191 -2.12 4.39 7.98
C TYR A 191 -2.28 3.10 8.78
N LEU A 192 -1.31 2.83 9.64
CA LEU A 192 -1.35 1.71 10.59
C LEU A 192 -1.15 2.25 12.01
N HIS A 193 -2.13 1.98 12.90
CA HIS A 193 -2.01 2.32 14.32
C HIS A 193 -0.86 1.55 14.96
N ASP A 194 -0.18 2.16 15.93
CA ASP A 194 0.98 1.60 16.66
C ASP A 194 2.23 1.29 15.83
N LEU A 195 2.31 1.77 14.57
CA LEU A 195 3.53 1.64 13.77
C LEU A 195 4.71 2.40 14.42
N LYS A 196 5.90 1.78 14.46
CA LYS A 196 7.10 2.38 15.06
C LYS A 196 8.32 2.18 14.14
N PRO A 197 8.96 3.29 13.66
CA PRO A 197 8.52 4.68 13.79
C PRO A 197 7.21 4.93 13.04
N MET A 198 6.45 5.96 13.41
CA MET A 198 5.22 6.31 12.74
C MET A 198 5.50 6.86 11.34
N ASP A 199 4.83 6.29 10.33
CA ASP A 199 4.97 6.62 8.92
C ASP A 199 3.71 6.23 8.14
N LEU A 200 3.59 6.64 6.89
CA LEU A 200 2.68 6.01 5.94
C LEU A 200 3.15 4.58 5.68
N HIS A 201 2.19 3.67 5.56
CA HIS A 201 2.50 2.25 5.52
C HIS A 201 1.98 1.58 4.26
N ALA A 202 2.66 0.51 3.85
CA ALA A 202 2.27 -0.34 2.74
C ALA A 202 2.13 -1.79 3.21
N TRP A 203 1.06 -2.45 2.75
CA TRP A 203 0.79 -3.87 2.95
C TRP A 203 0.14 -4.44 1.69
N PHE A 204 -0.30 -5.67 1.71
CA PHE A 204 -0.97 -6.26 0.57
C PHE A 204 -2.25 -6.99 0.95
N GLU A 205 -3.09 -7.17 -0.04
CA GLU A 205 -4.24 -8.07 0.02
C GLU A 205 -4.11 -9.12 -1.08
N ALA A 206 -4.56 -10.34 -0.76
CA ALA A 206 -4.63 -11.44 -1.71
C ALA A 206 -6.06 -11.98 -1.81
N TYR A 207 -6.48 -12.33 -3.03
CA TYR A 207 -7.82 -12.86 -3.31
C TYR A 207 -7.79 -14.39 -3.23
N VAL A 208 -8.37 -14.93 -2.18
CA VAL A 208 -8.52 -16.38 -1.93
C VAL A 208 -9.88 -16.62 -1.27
N GLY A 209 -10.49 -17.81 -1.49
CA GLY A 209 -11.80 -18.13 -0.89
C GLY A 209 -12.89 -17.11 -1.22
N ASP A 210 -12.87 -16.58 -2.45
CA ASP A 210 -13.86 -15.63 -3.01
C ASP A 210 -13.89 -14.24 -2.36
N LYS A 211 -12.82 -13.83 -1.67
CA LYS A 211 -12.68 -12.45 -1.16
C LYS A 211 -11.22 -12.02 -0.96
N TRP A 212 -11.02 -10.73 -0.72
CA TRP A 212 -9.73 -10.16 -0.36
C TRP A 212 -9.42 -10.37 1.12
N TYR A 213 -8.21 -10.86 1.43
CA TYR A 213 -7.68 -10.96 2.78
C TYR A 213 -6.43 -10.09 2.91
N THR A 214 -6.31 -9.41 4.05
CA THR A 214 -5.18 -8.51 4.38
C THR A 214 -4.00 -9.27 4.95
N PHE A 215 -2.80 -8.99 4.44
CA PHE A 215 -1.51 -9.54 4.90
C PHE A 215 -0.45 -8.44 5.01
N ASP A 216 0.46 -8.61 5.96
CA ASP A 216 1.57 -7.67 6.15
C ASP A 216 2.83 -8.40 6.60
N ALA A 217 3.87 -8.40 5.74
CA ALA A 217 5.13 -9.07 6.03
C ALA A 217 6.04 -8.28 6.99
N THR A 218 5.70 -7.04 7.33
CA THR A 218 6.46 -6.25 8.30
C THR A 218 6.00 -6.48 9.74
N GLN A 219 4.75 -6.97 9.92
CA GLN A 219 4.15 -7.17 11.24
C GLN A 219 4.31 -8.60 11.76
N ASN A 220 4.32 -8.76 13.10
CA ASN A 220 4.44 -10.08 13.74
C ASN A 220 3.15 -10.90 13.71
N SER A 221 2.01 -10.23 13.68
CA SER A 221 0.69 -10.84 13.71
C SER A 221 -0.27 -10.11 12.77
N ALA A 222 -1.39 -10.74 12.49
CA ALA A 222 -2.50 -10.13 11.76
C ALA A 222 -3.13 -9.03 12.63
N THR A 223 -2.70 -7.78 12.41
CA THR A 223 -3.20 -6.61 13.14
C THR A 223 -4.19 -5.85 12.27
N GLY A 224 -5.35 -5.51 12.83
CA GLY A 224 -6.29 -4.54 12.26
C GLY A 224 -5.84 -3.10 12.48
N ASN A 225 -6.77 -2.21 12.75
CA ASN A 225 -6.49 -0.80 13.03
C ASN A 225 -5.74 -0.10 11.89
N ARG A 226 -6.18 -0.39 10.65
CA ARG A 226 -5.64 0.15 9.41
C ARG A 226 -6.63 1.12 8.81
N VAL A 227 -6.13 2.22 8.26
CA VAL A 227 -6.93 3.15 7.47
C VAL A 227 -6.36 3.17 6.05
N VAL A 228 -7.15 2.69 5.10
CA VAL A 228 -6.78 2.59 3.70
C VAL A 228 -6.88 3.97 3.03
N ILE A 229 -5.85 4.32 2.27
CA ILE A 229 -5.83 5.47 1.36
C ILE A 229 -6.13 5.01 -0.07
N GLY A 230 -5.47 3.93 -0.54
CA GLY A 230 -5.65 3.48 -1.92
C GLY A 230 -5.13 2.07 -2.19
N TYR A 231 -5.55 1.55 -3.33
CA TYR A 231 -5.22 0.23 -3.87
C TYR A 231 -4.54 0.37 -5.23
N GLY A 232 -3.62 -0.55 -5.55
CA GLY A 232 -2.99 -0.61 -6.86
C GLY A 232 -2.24 -1.92 -7.10
N ARG A 233 -1.64 -2.07 -8.26
CA ARG A 233 -0.82 -3.25 -8.56
C ARG A 233 0.51 -3.22 -7.83
N ASP A 234 1.09 -2.03 -7.70
CA ASP A 234 2.33 -1.76 -6.96
C ASP A 234 2.45 -0.25 -6.66
N ALA A 235 3.59 0.21 -6.15
CA ALA A 235 3.80 1.60 -5.78
C ALA A 235 3.72 2.60 -6.94
N ASN A 236 3.77 2.17 -8.20
CA ASN A 236 3.55 3.05 -9.33
C ASN A 236 2.10 3.55 -9.42
N ASP A 237 1.17 2.71 -8.99
CA ASP A 237 -0.27 3.01 -9.04
C ASP A 237 -0.76 3.75 -7.76
N VAL A 238 -0.01 3.65 -6.64
CA VAL A 238 -0.41 4.19 -5.32
C VAL A 238 0.64 5.10 -4.70
N ALA A 239 1.26 5.94 -5.50
CA ALA A 239 2.18 6.96 -4.99
C ALA A 239 1.44 8.02 -4.17
N PHE A 240 1.90 8.30 -2.95
CA PHE A 240 1.34 9.35 -2.08
C PHE A 240 1.36 10.74 -2.73
N ALA A 241 2.41 11.00 -3.53
CA ALA A 241 2.57 12.20 -4.31
C ALA A 241 3.30 11.89 -5.62
N SER A 242 2.72 12.32 -6.74
CA SER A 242 3.36 12.29 -8.05
C SER A 242 3.73 13.71 -8.46
N GLN A 243 5.02 13.96 -8.61
CA GLN A 243 5.62 15.26 -8.86
C GLN A 243 5.94 15.40 -10.36
N PHE A 244 5.62 16.56 -10.94
CA PHE A 244 5.86 16.86 -12.36
C PHE A 244 6.66 18.16 -12.53
N GLY A 245 7.79 18.27 -11.82
CA GLY A 245 8.68 19.43 -11.83
C GLY A 245 9.74 19.37 -10.74
N ASP A 246 10.58 20.39 -10.65
CA ASP A 246 11.65 20.47 -9.65
C ASP A 246 11.06 20.94 -8.30
N MET A 247 10.77 19.96 -7.45
CA MET A 247 10.32 20.16 -6.09
C MET A 247 10.90 19.10 -5.16
N GLU A 248 11.14 19.47 -3.92
CA GLU A 248 11.72 18.63 -2.89
C GLU A 248 10.76 18.50 -1.70
N LEU A 249 10.52 17.27 -1.25
CA LEU A 249 9.83 16.99 0.00
C LEU A 249 10.81 17.22 1.16
N VAL A 250 10.69 18.37 1.82
CA VAL A 250 11.62 18.79 2.89
C VAL A 250 11.18 18.33 4.27
N ASN A 251 9.90 18.02 4.46
CA ASN A 251 9.40 17.45 5.71
C ASN A 251 8.15 16.60 5.47
N MET A 252 8.06 15.50 6.21
CA MET A 252 6.89 14.64 6.29
C MET A 252 6.63 14.30 7.76
N TRP A 253 5.38 14.40 8.17
CA TRP A 253 4.94 14.01 9.50
C TRP A 253 3.62 13.25 9.40
N VAL A 254 3.51 12.17 10.16
CA VAL A 254 2.34 11.29 10.19
C VAL A 254 1.94 11.03 11.64
N SER A 255 0.66 10.99 11.94
CA SER A 255 0.14 10.50 13.22
C SER A 255 -1.09 9.61 13.04
N VAL A 256 -1.23 8.67 13.96
CA VAL A 256 -2.40 7.79 14.09
C VAL A 256 -2.71 7.67 15.58
N GLU A 257 -3.88 8.10 16.00
CA GLU A 257 -4.29 8.13 17.38
C GLU A 257 -5.69 7.51 17.54
N GLU A 258 -5.90 6.73 18.59
CA GLU A 258 -7.24 6.23 18.93
C GLU A 258 -8.10 7.37 19.48
N VAL A 259 -9.32 7.48 18.96
CA VAL A 259 -10.34 8.43 19.45
C VAL A 259 -11.33 7.67 20.32
N LYS A 260 -11.47 8.13 21.55
CA LYS A 260 -12.41 7.55 22.53
C LYS A 260 -13.84 7.99 22.29
#